data_9991c7a5317a5b6207d7c63dd8ea8150
#
_entry.id   9991c7a5317a5b6207d7c63dd8ea8150
#
_cell.length_a   1.000
_cell.length_b   1.000
_cell.length_c   1.000
_cell.angle_alpha   90.00
_cell.angle_beta   90.00
_cell.angle_gamma   90.00
#
_symmetry.space_group_name_H-M   'P 1'
#
loop_
_entity.id
_entity.type
_entity.pdbx_description
1 polymer ?
#
loop_
_entity_poly.entity_id
_entity_poly.type
_entity_poly.pdbx_seq_one_letter_code
_entity_poly.pdbx_strand_id
1 'polypeptide(L)'
;MARVFLADCQPLFNEALEALITRDGTNEVVGQASAVPQIVASVAQLKPDLFVIDAGLALSSRPTLVEQILTELPDTKVILLAQDTDIDLLLHAIRAGAVGVVGKKSGTQTVLRAVQAVLDGEGVVPRAMLPQLFRRLLDMGDRASDAPLNRLSPREREVLALLGRGWSNAQIGKELYISPHTVRTHVQNILQKLEMHSKLEAATFAMQHELATRRPTGTDVGRQRG
;
A
#
# COMPACT_ATOMS: atom_id res chain seq x y z
N MET A 1 -7.45 -2.99 18.34
CA MET A 1 -7.53 -4.36 17.81
C MET A 1 -8.07 -4.24 16.40
N ALA A 2 -7.28 -4.61 15.41
CA ALA A 2 -7.69 -4.47 14.01
C ALA A 2 -8.52 -5.67 13.56
N ARG A 3 -9.53 -5.42 12.74
CA ARG A 3 -10.47 -6.40 12.23
C ARG A 3 -10.01 -6.89 10.85
N VAL A 4 -9.63 -8.15 10.75
CA VAL A 4 -9.06 -8.76 9.56
C VAL A 4 -10.07 -9.73 8.92
N PHE A 5 -10.27 -9.63 7.61
CA PHE A 5 -11.02 -10.61 6.84
C PHE A 5 -10.08 -11.40 5.93
N LEU A 6 -10.26 -12.72 5.85
CA LEU A 6 -9.43 -13.62 5.06
C LEU A 6 -10.21 -14.21 3.89
N ALA A 7 -9.57 -14.27 2.71
CA ALA A 7 -10.18 -14.90 1.54
C ALA A 7 -9.15 -15.68 0.73
N ASP A 8 -9.28 -16.99 0.75
CA ASP A 8 -8.45 -17.90 -0.03
C ASP A 8 -9.28 -19.09 -0.51
N CYS A 9 -9.05 -19.55 -1.74
CA CYS A 9 -9.72 -20.72 -2.27
C CYS A 9 -9.33 -22.02 -1.55
N GLN A 10 -8.29 -22.01 -0.73
CA GLN A 10 -7.85 -23.12 0.10
C GLN A 10 -8.28 -22.90 1.56
N PRO A 11 -9.34 -23.56 2.06
CA PRO A 11 -9.84 -23.33 3.42
C PRO A 11 -8.78 -23.55 4.51
N LEU A 12 -7.94 -24.57 4.35
CA LEU A 12 -6.85 -24.86 5.29
C LEU A 12 -5.85 -23.70 5.42
N PHE A 13 -5.66 -22.93 4.34
CA PHE A 13 -4.79 -21.75 4.37
C PHE A 13 -5.41 -20.60 5.18
N ASN A 14 -6.72 -20.39 5.04
CA ASN A 14 -7.46 -19.43 5.87
C ASN A 14 -7.39 -19.79 7.35
N GLU A 15 -7.64 -21.05 7.71
CA GLU A 15 -7.57 -21.55 9.10
C GLU A 15 -6.16 -21.35 9.70
N ALA A 16 -5.10 -21.67 8.93
CA ALA A 16 -3.73 -21.47 9.37
C ALA A 16 -3.40 -19.98 9.58
N LEU A 17 -3.84 -19.09 8.69
CA LEU A 17 -3.65 -17.65 8.84
C LEU A 17 -4.43 -17.08 10.03
N GLU A 18 -5.67 -17.50 10.24
CA GLU A 18 -6.46 -17.10 11.40
C GLU A 18 -5.73 -17.44 12.70
N ALA A 19 -5.30 -18.70 12.85
CA ALA A 19 -4.56 -19.13 14.03
C ALA A 19 -3.27 -18.32 14.29
N LEU A 20 -2.62 -17.85 13.23
CA LEU A 20 -1.41 -17.04 13.34
C LEU A 20 -1.70 -15.58 13.65
N ILE A 21 -2.71 -14.97 13.03
CA ILE A 21 -3.06 -13.56 13.18
C ILE A 21 -3.65 -13.29 14.57
N THR A 22 -4.42 -14.24 15.11
CA THR A 22 -5.07 -14.12 16.42
C THR A 22 -4.17 -14.48 17.59
N ARG A 23 -3.02 -15.11 17.32
CA ARG A 23 -2.15 -15.70 18.36
C ARG A 23 -1.64 -14.70 19.40
N ASP A 24 -1.36 -13.47 19.01
CA ASP A 24 -0.82 -12.43 19.91
C ASP A 24 -1.91 -11.51 20.51
N GLY A 25 -3.19 -11.73 20.13
CA GLY A 25 -4.31 -10.94 20.61
C GLY A 25 -4.36 -9.49 20.12
N THR A 26 -3.49 -9.10 19.20
CA THR A 26 -3.43 -7.74 18.67
C THR A 26 -4.47 -7.51 17.56
N ASN A 27 -4.82 -8.56 16.83
CA ASN A 27 -5.75 -8.54 15.71
C ASN A 27 -6.84 -9.60 15.87
N GLU A 28 -8.00 -9.36 15.27
CA GLU A 28 -9.15 -10.26 15.25
C GLU A 28 -9.48 -10.64 13.82
N VAL A 29 -9.62 -11.94 13.52
CA VAL A 29 -10.19 -12.40 12.26
C VAL A 29 -11.70 -12.40 12.39
N VAL A 30 -12.34 -11.42 11.74
CA VAL A 30 -13.80 -11.21 11.83
C VAL A 30 -14.60 -12.07 10.85
N GLY A 31 -13.93 -12.73 9.92
CA GLY A 31 -14.55 -13.66 8.98
C GLY A 31 -13.59 -14.20 7.95
N GLN A 32 -14.01 -15.25 7.28
CA GLN A 32 -13.28 -15.88 6.19
C GLN A 32 -14.22 -16.43 5.12
N ALA A 33 -13.74 -16.48 3.87
CA ALA A 33 -14.49 -17.02 2.75
C ALA A 33 -13.56 -17.61 1.70
N SER A 34 -14.11 -18.53 0.88
CA SER A 34 -13.35 -19.20 -0.18
C SER A 34 -13.96 -19.00 -1.58
N ALA A 35 -15.04 -18.23 -1.68
CA ALA A 35 -15.74 -17.97 -2.94
C ALA A 35 -16.19 -16.51 -3.04
N VAL A 36 -16.09 -15.92 -4.23
CA VAL A 36 -16.37 -14.50 -4.49
C VAL A 36 -17.75 -14.04 -3.98
N PRO A 37 -18.87 -14.75 -4.19
CA PRO A 37 -20.17 -14.29 -3.68
C PRO A 37 -20.24 -14.18 -2.16
N GLN A 38 -19.58 -15.09 -1.44
CA GLN A 38 -19.48 -15.04 0.02
C GLN A 38 -18.62 -13.87 0.49
N ILE A 39 -17.50 -13.60 -0.21
CA ILE A 39 -16.59 -12.51 0.09
C ILE A 39 -17.33 -11.18 0.04
N VAL A 40 -18.00 -10.88 -1.06
CA VAL A 40 -18.73 -9.61 -1.26
C VAL A 40 -19.76 -9.39 -0.16
N ALA A 41 -20.61 -10.39 0.10
CA ALA A 41 -21.65 -10.29 1.12
C ALA A 41 -21.08 -10.08 2.53
N SER A 42 -20.03 -10.83 2.88
CA SER A 42 -19.43 -10.78 4.22
C SER A 42 -18.63 -9.51 4.45
N VAL A 43 -17.82 -9.05 3.49
CA VAL A 43 -16.97 -7.86 3.63
C VAL A 43 -17.81 -6.61 3.77
N ALA A 44 -18.90 -6.46 2.99
CA ALA A 44 -19.82 -5.34 3.11
C ALA A 44 -20.48 -5.26 4.50
N GLN A 45 -20.83 -6.41 5.09
CA GLN A 45 -21.45 -6.49 6.41
C GLN A 45 -20.44 -6.26 7.54
N LEU A 46 -19.27 -6.90 7.43
CA LEU A 46 -18.27 -6.94 8.51
C LEU A 46 -17.38 -5.70 8.55
N LYS A 47 -17.21 -4.99 7.43
CA LYS A 47 -16.39 -3.78 7.30
C LYS A 47 -15.02 -3.92 7.98
N PRO A 48 -14.15 -4.81 7.47
CA PRO A 48 -12.84 -5.05 8.07
C PRO A 48 -11.89 -3.86 7.86
N ASP A 49 -10.95 -3.68 8.78
CA ASP A 49 -9.85 -2.72 8.63
C ASP A 49 -8.81 -3.20 7.61
N LEU A 50 -8.65 -4.54 7.53
CA LEU A 50 -7.72 -5.20 6.63
C LEU A 50 -8.39 -6.40 5.94
N PHE A 51 -8.24 -6.46 4.63
CA PHE A 51 -8.66 -7.57 3.80
C PHE A 51 -7.45 -8.28 3.21
N VAL A 52 -7.24 -9.53 3.60
CA VAL A 52 -6.16 -10.39 3.09
C VAL A 52 -6.77 -11.39 2.12
N ILE A 53 -6.40 -11.32 0.85
CA ILE A 53 -7.06 -12.09 -0.21
C ILE A 53 -6.06 -12.76 -1.14
N ASP A 54 -6.40 -13.97 -1.59
CA ASP A 54 -5.69 -14.65 -2.67
C ASP A 54 -5.76 -13.84 -3.98
N ALA A 55 -4.62 -13.68 -4.64
CA ALA A 55 -4.51 -12.87 -5.85
C ALA A 55 -5.36 -13.42 -7.01
N GLY A 56 -5.55 -14.73 -7.09
CA GLY A 56 -6.42 -15.35 -8.10
C GLY A 56 -7.88 -14.98 -7.90
N LEU A 57 -8.36 -14.92 -6.65
CA LEU A 57 -9.71 -14.43 -6.34
C LEU A 57 -9.84 -12.93 -6.56
N ALA A 58 -8.83 -12.17 -6.11
CA ALA A 58 -8.84 -10.71 -6.11
C ALA A 58 -8.92 -10.10 -7.51
N LEU A 59 -8.20 -10.68 -8.47
CA LEU A 59 -7.95 -10.11 -9.80
C LEU A 59 -8.65 -10.85 -10.95
N SER A 60 -9.54 -11.79 -10.64
CA SER A 60 -10.17 -12.68 -11.62
C SER A 60 -11.23 -12.03 -12.51
N SER A 61 -11.71 -10.83 -12.16
CA SER A 61 -12.79 -10.12 -12.88
C SER A 61 -12.38 -8.69 -13.27
N ARG A 62 -13.25 -8.02 -14.06
CA ARG A 62 -13.14 -6.57 -14.33
C ARG A 62 -14.51 -5.93 -14.17
N PRO A 63 -14.70 -4.95 -13.29
CA PRO A 63 -13.69 -4.49 -12.30
C PRO A 63 -13.24 -5.64 -11.39
N THR A 64 -12.02 -5.54 -10.86
CA THR A 64 -11.48 -6.55 -9.93
C THR A 64 -12.30 -6.56 -8.63
N LEU A 65 -12.24 -7.67 -7.89
CA LEU A 65 -12.91 -7.74 -6.59
C LEU A 65 -12.35 -6.69 -5.61
N VAL A 66 -11.06 -6.38 -5.71
CA VAL A 66 -10.42 -5.32 -4.91
C VAL A 66 -11.02 -3.95 -5.23
N GLU A 67 -11.14 -3.58 -6.51
CA GLU A 67 -11.77 -2.32 -6.94
C GLU A 67 -13.23 -2.21 -6.47
N GLN A 68 -14.00 -3.29 -6.57
CA GLN A 68 -15.38 -3.33 -6.10
C GLN A 68 -15.48 -3.08 -4.59
N ILE A 69 -14.65 -3.78 -3.79
CA ILE A 69 -14.64 -3.63 -2.33
C ILE A 69 -14.18 -2.23 -1.93
N LEU A 70 -13.13 -1.70 -2.52
CA LEU A 70 -12.61 -0.37 -2.18
C LEU A 70 -13.54 0.77 -2.62
N THR A 71 -14.41 0.54 -3.61
CA THR A 71 -15.47 1.49 -3.96
C THR A 71 -16.51 1.61 -2.84
N GLU A 72 -16.86 0.51 -2.18
CA GLU A 72 -17.83 0.50 -1.08
C GLU A 72 -17.19 0.81 0.28
N LEU A 73 -15.95 0.38 0.48
CA LEU A 73 -15.19 0.47 1.73
C LEU A 73 -13.81 1.08 1.47
N PRO A 74 -13.70 2.38 1.21
CA PRO A 74 -12.46 3.04 0.80
C PRO A 74 -11.37 3.05 1.89
N ASP A 75 -11.75 2.89 3.16
CA ASP A 75 -10.81 2.85 4.29
C ASP A 75 -10.22 1.45 4.54
N THR A 76 -10.78 0.40 3.93
CA THR A 76 -10.28 -0.97 4.05
C THR A 76 -8.96 -1.11 3.34
N LYS A 77 -7.94 -1.60 4.03
CA LYS A 77 -6.64 -1.92 3.43
C LYS A 77 -6.67 -3.31 2.82
N VAL A 78 -5.97 -3.52 1.70
CA VAL A 78 -5.96 -4.81 1.00
C VAL A 78 -4.54 -5.34 0.83
N ILE A 79 -4.30 -6.58 1.28
CA ILE A 79 -3.09 -7.35 0.98
C ILE A 79 -3.46 -8.50 0.05
N LEU A 80 -2.74 -8.62 -1.07
CA LEU A 80 -2.84 -9.79 -1.94
C LEU A 80 -1.83 -10.86 -1.54
N LEU A 81 -2.31 -12.09 -1.45
CA LEU A 81 -1.47 -13.29 -1.28
C LEU A 81 -1.33 -13.98 -2.64
N ALA A 82 -0.11 -14.05 -3.16
CA ALA A 82 0.16 -14.63 -4.46
C ALA A 82 0.98 -15.92 -4.34
N GLN A 83 0.64 -16.94 -5.14
CA GLN A 83 1.42 -18.18 -5.22
C GLN A 83 2.80 -17.88 -5.80
N ASP A 84 2.82 -17.20 -6.92
CA ASP A 84 4.02 -16.67 -7.56
C ASP A 84 3.87 -15.16 -7.72
N THR A 85 4.93 -14.44 -7.44
CA THR A 85 4.95 -12.98 -7.52
C THR A 85 5.77 -12.56 -8.73
N ASP A 86 5.12 -11.87 -9.67
CA ASP A 86 5.77 -11.22 -10.80
C ASP A 86 5.41 -9.73 -10.86
N ILE A 87 6.08 -9.01 -11.74
CA ILE A 87 5.92 -7.56 -11.84
C ILE A 87 4.55 -7.15 -12.38
N ASP A 88 3.96 -7.93 -13.29
CA ASP A 88 2.68 -7.60 -13.90
C ASP A 88 1.55 -7.80 -12.89
N LEU A 89 1.61 -8.85 -12.07
CA LEU A 89 0.73 -9.05 -10.92
C LEU A 89 0.83 -7.89 -9.93
N LEU A 90 2.05 -7.48 -9.58
CA LEU A 90 2.27 -6.37 -8.65
C LEU A 90 1.67 -5.06 -9.18
N LEU A 91 1.93 -4.72 -10.44
CA LEU A 91 1.38 -3.51 -11.06
C LEU A 91 -0.16 -3.56 -11.15
N HIS A 92 -0.73 -4.73 -11.43
CA HIS A 92 -2.17 -4.92 -11.45
C HIS A 92 -2.77 -4.75 -10.05
N ALA A 93 -2.13 -5.33 -9.03
CA ALA A 93 -2.54 -5.17 -7.63
C ALA A 93 -2.54 -3.71 -7.18
N ILE A 94 -1.46 -2.97 -7.48
CA ILE A 94 -1.34 -1.55 -7.14
C ILE A 94 -2.45 -0.73 -7.82
N ARG A 95 -2.71 -0.95 -9.10
CA ARG A 95 -3.77 -0.25 -9.84
C ARG A 95 -5.16 -0.56 -9.31
N ALA A 96 -5.38 -1.78 -8.81
CA ALA A 96 -6.63 -2.15 -8.16
C ALA A 96 -6.78 -1.54 -6.75
N GLY A 97 -5.74 -0.88 -6.20
CA GLY A 97 -5.75 -0.24 -4.89
C GLY A 97 -5.21 -1.09 -3.75
N ALA A 98 -4.60 -2.25 -4.03
CA ALA A 98 -3.94 -3.04 -2.99
C ALA A 98 -2.74 -2.28 -2.39
N VAL A 99 -2.60 -2.35 -1.06
CA VAL A 99 -1.50 -1.72 -0.33
C VAL A 99 -0.33 -2.67 -0.08
N GLY A 100 -0.53 -3.96 -0.34
CA GLY A 100 0.51 -4.96 -0.19
C GLY A 100 0.35 -6.18 -1.09
N VAL A 101 1.49 -6.76 -1.48
CA VAL A 101 1.57 -8.07 -2.12
C VAL A 101 2.57 -8.93 -1.37
N VAL A 102 2.16 -10.14 -1.00
CA VAL A 102 3.00 -11.11 -0.29
C VAL A 102 2.94 -12.46 -0.98
N GLY A 103 4.08 -13.08 -1.17
CA GLY A 103 4.12 -14.45 -1.70
C GLY A 103 3.70 -15.48 -0.64
N LYS A 104 2.80 -16.40 -0.97
CA LYS A 104 2.41 -17.49 -0.06
C LYS A 104 3.59 -18.35 0.37
N LYS A 105 4.63 -18.44 -0.46
CA LYS A 105 5.89 -19.16 -0.18
C LYS A 105 6.85 -18.43 0.77
N SER A 106 6.57 -17.18 1.14
CA SER A 106 7.47 -16.33 1.94
C SER A 106 7.53 -16.69 3.43
N GLY A 107 6.75 -17.66 3.87
CA GLY A 107 6.65 -18.09 5.25
C GLY A 107 5.76 -17.19 6.13
N THR A 108 5.25 -17.79 7.21
CA THR A 108 4.23 -17.20 8.08
C THR A 108 4.67 -15.89 8.73
N GLN A 109 5.93 -15.81 9.18
CA GLN A 109 6.51 -14.61 9.77
C GLN A 109 6.50 -13.40 8.82
N THR A 110 6.65 -13.63 7.53
CA THR A 110 6.61 -12.56 6.52
C THR A 110 5.19 -12.05 6.32
N VAL A 111 4.20 -12.96 6.31
CA VAL A 111 2.78 -12.59 6.23
C VAL A 111 2.37 -11.77 7.45
N LEU A 112 2.71 -12.20 8.67
CA LEU A 112 2.39 -11.47 9.90
C LEU A 112 3.02 -10.07 9.94
N ARG A 113 4.29 -9.95 9.53
CA ARG A 113 4.96 -8.64 9.41
C ARG A 113 4.29 -7.75 8.37
N ALA A 114 3.82 -8.32 7.26
CA ALA A 114 3.10 -7.59 6.24
C ALA A 114 1.74 -7.08 6.75
N VAL A 115 0.99 -7.90 7.48
CA VAL A 115 -0.26 -7.51 8.14
C VAL A 115 -0.02 -6.31 9.07
N GLN A 116 0.99 -6.40 9.95
CA GLN A 116 1.30 -5.31 10.87
C GLN A 116 1.75 -4.04 10.15
N ALA A 117 2.67 -4.15 9.18
CA ALA A 117 3.16 -3.01 8.41
C ALA A 117 2.03 -2.28 7.67
N VAL A 118 1.10 -3.04 7.07
CA VAL A 118 -0.05 -2.46 6.38
C VAL A 118 -1.01 -1.79 7.37
N LEU A 119 -1.28 -2.39 8.52
CA LEU A 119 -2.08 -1.75 9.57
C LEU A 119 -1.44 -0.46 10.07
N ASP A 120 -0.11 -0.40 10.13
CA ASP A 120 0.66 0.80 10.46
C ASP A 120 0.73 1.83 9.32
N GLY A 121 0.10 1.54 8.17
CA GLY A 121 0.02 2.44 7.02
C GLY A 121 1.22 2.37 6.08
N GLU A 122 1.96 1.28 6.12
CA GLU A 122 3.08 1.04 5.19
C GLU A 122 2.64 0.17 4.01
N GLY A 123 3.23 0.40 2.82
CA GLY A 123 3.07 -0.49 1.68
C GLY A 123 4.02 -1.69 1.78
N VAL A 124 3.58 -2.85 1.33
CA VAL A 124 4.40 -4.07 1.34
C VAL A 124 4.59 -4.63 -0.06
N VAL A 125 5.86 -4.73 -0.48
CA VAL A 125 6.24 -5.30 -1.78
C VAL A 125 7.37 -6.30 -1.55
N PRO A 126 7.37 -7.45 -2.23
CA PRO A 126 8.49 -8.38 -2.19
C PRO A 126 9.79 -7.69 -2.63
N ARG A 127 10.83 -7.72 -1.81
CA ARG A 127 12.10 -7.01 -2.06
C ARG A 127 12.72 -7.35 -3.43
N ALA A 128 12.60 -8.60 -3.85
CA ALA A 128 13.11 -9.06 -5.15
C ALA A 128 12.46 -8.35 -6.34
N MET A 129 11.29 -7.77 -6.17
CA MET A 129 10.55 -7.09 -7.24
C MET A 129 10.85 -5.59 -7.33
N LEU A 130 11.43 -4.99 -6.30
CA LEU A 130 11.72 -3.56 -6.28
C LEU A 130 12.53 -3.08 -7.50
N PRO A 131 13.62 -3.74 -7.94
CA PRO A 131 14.38 -3.28 -9.11
C PRO A 131 13.56 -3.30 -10.40
N GLN A 132 12.68 -4.29 -10.58
CA GLN A 132 11.82 -4.41 -11.74
C GLN A 132 10.69 -3.37 -11.71
N LEU A 133 10.11 -3.15 -10.53
CA LEU A 133 9.12 -2.09 -10.31
C LEU A 133 9.72 -0.73 -10.70
N PHE A 134 10.91 -0.41 -10.21
CA PHE A 134 11.58 0.84 -10.54
C PHE A 134 11.82 1.01 -12.04
N ARG A 135 12.29 -0.02 -12.74
CA ARG A 135 12.46 0.04 -14.21
C ARG A 135 11.15 0.32 -14.93
N ARG A 136 10.09 -0.44 -14.59
CA ARG A 136 8.77 -0.25 -15.22
C ARG A 136 8.21 1.16 -15.00
N LEU A 137 8.44 1.73 -13.82
CA LEU A 137 7.97 3.08 -13.49
C LEU A 137 8.74 4.16 -14.28
N LEU A 138 10.04 3.99 -14.48
CA LEU A 138 10.85 4.89 -15.30
C LEU A 138 10.43 4.83 -16.78
N ASP A 139 10.15 3.64 -17.31
CA ASP A 139 9.68 3.44 -18.69
C ASP A 139 8.28 4.05 -18.95
N MET A 140 7.47 4.25 -17.91
CA MET A 140 6.14 4.89 -17.99
C MET A 140 6.18 6.42 -17.87
N GLY A 141 7.33 7.01 -17.53
CA GLY A 141 7.50 8.41 -17.13
C GLY A 141 7.29 9.47 -18.22
N ASP A 142 7.25 9.10 -19.51
CA ASP A 142 7.17 10.06 -20.62
C ASP A 142 5.79 10.72 -20.85
N ARG A 143 4.79 10.50 -19.98
CA ARG A 143 3.41 11.00 -20.18
C ARG A 143 2.75 11.70 -19.01
N ALA A 144 3.47 12.00 -17.93
CA ALA A 144 2.84 12.54 -16.73
C ALA A 144 2.77 14.08 -16.75
N SER A 145 1.55 14.61 -16.73
CA SER A 145 1.28 16.04 -16.53
C SER A 145 1.57 16.47 -15.09
N ASP A 146 2.26 17.62 -14.89
CA ASP A 146 2.54 18.19 -13.54
C ASP A 146 1.30 18.80 -12.85
N ALA A 147 0.15 18.81 -13.48
CA ALA A 147 -1.07 19.43 -12.98
C ALA A 147 -1.53 18.90 -11.59
N PRO A 148 -1.48 17.59 -11.28
CA PRO A 148 -1.83 17.08 -9.96
C PRO A 148 -0.91 17.56 -8.85
N LEU A 149 0.38 17.74 -9.13
CA LEU A 149 1.38 18.19 -8.14
C LEU A 149 1.11 19.58 -7.59
N ASN A 150 0.42 20.44 -8.37
CA ASN A 150 0.09 21.80 -7.95
C ASN A 150 -0.94 21.85 -6.80
N ARG A 151 -1.64 20.74 -6.52
CA ARG A 151 -2.57 20.61 -5.39
C ARG A 151 -1.85 20.37 -4.05
N LEU A 152 -0.56 19.97 -4.09
CA LEU A 152 0.21 19.65 -2.89
C LEU A 152 0.92 20.88 -2.31
N SER A 153 0.92 20.98 -0.98
CA SER A 153 1.75 21.92 -0.26
C SER A 153 3.24 21.60 -0.43
N PRO A 154 4.16 22.55 -0.19
CA PRO A 154 5.59 22.30 -0.24
C PRO A 154 6.01 21.09 0.65
N ARG A 155 5.42 20.98 1.83
CA ARG A 155 5.73 19.90 2.79
C ARG A 155 5.23 18.54 2.31
N GLU A 156 4.06 18.49 1.70
CA GLU A 156 3.51 17.27 1.10
C GLU A 156 4.34 16.81 -0.10
N ARG A 157 4.89 17.74 -0.90
CA ARG A 157 5.81 17.40 -2.01
C ARG A 157 7.12 16.81 -1.50
N GLU A 158 7.68 17.32 -0.40
CA GLU A 158 8.88 16.76 0.24
C GLU A 158 8.61 15.31 0.74
N VAL A 159 7.48 15.10 1.43
CA VAL A 159 7.08 13.77 1.88
C VAL A 159 6.87 12.85 0.68
N LEU A 160 6.18 13.29 -0.35
CA LEU A 160 5.93 12.51 -1.57
C LEU A 160 7.23 12.12 -2.28
N ALA A 161 8.20 13.03 -2.38
CA ALA A 161 9.52 12.75 -2.95
C ALA A 161 10.28 11.66 -2.19
N LEU A 162 10.21 11.68 -0.86
CA LEU A 162 10.85 10.66 -0.01
C LEU A 162 10.11 9.32 -0.06
N LEU A 163 8.78 9.33 -0.24
CA LEU A 163 8.01 8.11 -0.54
C LEU A 163 8.46 7.46 -1.84
N GLY A 164 8.68 8.25 -2.89
CA GLY A 164 9.21 7.78 -4.17
C GLY A 164 10.60 7.13 -4.06
N ARG A 165 11.37 7.46 -3.02
CA ARG A 165 12.65 6.79 -2.70
C ARG A 165 12.47 5.49 -1.91
N GLY A 166 11.25 5.08 -1.63
CA GLY A 166 10.94 3.88 -0.86
C GLY A 166 11.16 4.01 0.65
N TRP A 167 11.17 5.24 1.20
CA TRP A 167 11.42 5.47 2.62
C TRP A 167 10.17 5.16 3.47
N SER A 168 10.40 4.53 4.63
CA SER A 168 9.37 4.34 5.64
C SER A 168 9.00 5.65 6.34
N ASN A 169 7.83 5.70 6.99
CA ASN A 169 7.39 6.88 7.74
C ASN A 169 8.40 7.28 8.83
N ALA A 170 9.08 6.31 9.44
CA ALA A 170 10.12 6.56 10.44
C ALA A 170 11.37 7.23 9.83
N GLN A 171 11.81 6.79 8.64
CA GLN A 171 12.94 7.39 7.92
C GLN A 171 12.59 8.81 7.45
N ILE A 172 11.41 9.00 6.88
CA ILE A 172 10.91 10.32 6.46
C ILE A 172 10.81 11.28 7.66
N GLY A 173 10.26 10.81 8.78
CA GLY A 173 10.18 11.60 10.01
C GLY A 173 11.54 12.06 10.51
N LYS A 174 12.54 11.20 10.45
CA LYS A 174 13.93 11.49 10.81
C LYS A 174 14.54 12.56 9.92
N GLU A 175 14.38 12.42 8.60
CA GLU A 175 14.91 13.35 7.59
C GLU A 175 14.26 14.74 7.69
N LEU A 176 12.96 14.76 7.88
CA LEU A 176 12.18 15.99 7.89
C LEU A 176 11.99 16.61 9.29
N TYR A 177 12.61 16.02 10.33
CA TYR A 177 12.51 16.45 11.73
C TYR A 177 11.08 16.54 12.25
N ILE A 178 10.22 15.57 11.89
CA ILE A 178 8.83 15.44 12.34
C ILE A 178 8.54 14.03 12.86
N SER A 179 7.46 13.88 13.64
CA SER A 179 7.09 12.56 14.14
C SER A 179 6.63 11.63 13.02
N PRO A 180 6.81 10.30 13.14
CA PRO A 180 6.23 9.34 12.17
C PRO A 180 4.72 9.47 12.06
N HIS A 181 4.03 9.88 13.11
CA HIS A 181 2.60 10.16 13.12
C HIS A 181 2.27 11.37 12.22
N THR A 182 3.04 12.44 12.31
CA THR A 182 2.91 13.62 11.42
C THR A 182 3.14 13.24 9.96
N VAL A 183 4.12 12.37 9.68
CA VAL A 183 4.34 11.84 8.33
C VAL A 183 3.10 11.08 7.83
N ARG A 184 2.49 10.24 8.69
CA ARG A 184 1.25 9.52 8.35
C ARG A 184 0.13 10.48 7.95
N THR A 185 -0.06 11.57 8.69
CA THR A 185 -1.04 12.61 8.37
C THR A 185 -0.76 13.26 7.01
N HIS A 186 0.51 13.60 6.72
CA HIS A 186 0.87 14.14 5.40
C HIS A 186 0.60 13.13 4.28
N VAL A 187 0.90 11.84 4.48
CA VAL A 187 0.59 10.79 3.51
C VAL A 187 -0.90 10.71 3.24
N GLN A 188 -1.75 10.71 4.27
CA GLN A 188 -3.21 10.71 4.10
C GLN A 188 -3.69 11.92 3.29
N ASN A 189 -3.19 13.12 3.59
CA ASN A 189 -3.54 14.33 2.85
C ASN A 189 -3.08 14.25 1.38
N ILE A 190 -1.90 13.70 1.10
CA ILE A 190 -1.40 13.47 -0.25
C ILE A 190 -2.34 12.53 -1.01
N LEU A 191 -2.69 11.38 -0.41
CA LEU A 191 -3.59 10.41 -1.01
C LEU A 191 -4.94 11.03 -1.36
N GLN A 192 -5.52 11.80 -0.44
CA GLN A 192 -6.79 12.49 -0.67
C GLN A 192 -6.69 13.53 -1.79
N LYS A 193 -5.64 14.37 -1.81
CA LYS A 193 -5.46 15.43 -2.82
C LYS A 193 -5.17 14.91 -4.21
N LEU A 194 -4.50 13.77 -4.31
CA LEU A 194 -4.16 13.12 -5.57
C LEU A 194 -5.17 12.04 -5.97
N GLU A 195 -6.23 11.84 -5.18
CA GLU A 195 -7.27 10.83 -5.42
C GLU A 195 -6.68 9.40 -5.52
N MET A 196 -5.71 9.10 -4.64
CA MET A 196 -4.98 7.83 -4.60
C MET A 196 -5.44 6.97 -3.42
N HIS A 197 -5.38 5.66 -3.59
CA HIS A 197 -5.88 4.69 -2.62
C HIS A 197 -4.79 4.09 -1.72
N SER A 198 -3.50 4.25 -2.08
CA SER A 198 -2.42 3.66 -1.30
C SER A 198 -1.13 4.47 -1.31
N LYS A 199 -0.34 4.32 -0.23
CA LYS A 199 1.02 4.87 -0.14
C LYS A 199 1.93 4.36 -1.27
N LEU A 200 1.72 3.11 -1.70
CA LEU A 200 2.47 2.52 -2.80
C LEU A 200 2.14 3.20 -4.13
N GLU A 201 0.88 3.52 -4.36
CA GLU A 201 0.44 4.29 -5.51
C GLU A 201 1.04 5.69 -5.52
N ALA A 202 1.06 6.37 -4.36
CA ALA A 202 1.70 7.67 -4.21
C ALA A 202 3.22 7.61 -4.45
N ALA A 203 3.90 6.56 -3.97
CA ALA A 203 5.31 6.36 -4.22
C ALA A 203 5.59 6.13 -5.71
N THR A 204 4.76 5.33 -6.37
CA THR A 204 4.80 5.09 -7.82
C THR A 204 4.64 6.39 -8.61
N PHE A 205 3.63 7.19 -8.26
CA PHE A 205 3.38 8.50 -8.86
C PHE A 205 4.58 9.45 -8.68
N ALA A 206 5.17 9.50 -7.49
CA ALA A 206 6.34 10.34 -7.22
C ALA A 206 7.55 9.98 -8.10
N MET A 207 7.70 8.71 -8.42
CA MET A 207 8.76 8.23 -9.32
C MET A 207 8.49 8.60 -10.77
N GLN A 208 7.25 8.46 -11.24
CA GLN A 208 6.83 8.83 -12.58
C GLN A 208 7.03 10.34 -12.87
N HIS A 209 6.89 11.18 -11.83
CA HIS A 209 7.10 12.63 -11.93
C HIS A 209 8.52 13.09 -11.55
N GLU A 210 9.49 12.18 -11.52
CA GLU A 210 10.90 12.44 -11.17
C GLU A 210 11.12 13.16 -9.83
N LEU A 211 10.12 13.19 -8.94
CA LEU A 211 10.23 13.83 -7.63
C LEU A 211 11.27 13.15 -6.74
N ALA A 212 11.45 11.86 -6.92
CA ALA A 212 12.41 11.05 -6.16
C ALA A 212 13.87 11.43 -6.46
N THR A 213 14.16 12.05 -7.60
CA THR A 213 15.52 12.45 -8.02
C THR A 213 15.88 13.86 -7.59
N ARG A 214 14.90 14.73 -7.36
CA ARG A 214 15.14 16.11 -6.88
C ARG A 214 15.54 16.09 -5.40
N ARG A 215 16.71 16.65 -5.07
CA ARG A 215 17.06 16.94 -3.68
C ARG A 215 16.04 17.92 -3.10
N PRO A 216 15.59 17.76 -1.83
CA PRO A 216 14.79 18.79 -1.19
C PRO A 216 15.59 20.09 -1.24
N THR A 217 14.99 21.14 -1.78
CA THR A 217 15.57 22.49 -1.76
C THR A 217 15.59 22.95 -0.33
N GLY A 218 16.71 22.66 0.36
CA GLY A 218 17.01 23.25 1.66
C GLY A 218 17.01 24.76 1.50
N THR A 219 16.29 25.44 2.34
CA THR A 219 16.29 26.86 2.58
C THR A 219 17.68 27.46 2.43
N ASP A 220 17.87 28.24 1.38
CA ASP A 220 18.99 29.15 1.23
C ASP A 220 18.82 30.27 2.29
N VAL A 221 19.31 29.99 3.49
CA VAL A 221 19.43 31.00 4.54
C VAL A 221 20.63 31.86 4.19
N GLY A 222 20.33 33.04 3.70
CA GLY A 222 21.25 34.07 3.25
C GLY A 222 22.49 34.21 4.12
N ARG A 223 23.63 34.03 3.49
CA ARG A 223 24.89 34.68 3.90
C ARG A 223 24.98 36.03 3.18
N GLN A 224 24.30 37.02 3.73
CA GLN A 224 24.79 38.39 3.60
C GLN A 224 25.81 38.58 4.71
N ARG A 225 27.07 38.69 4.34
CA ARG A 225 28.09 39.39 5.11
C ARG A 225 28.43 40.65 4.33
N GLY A 226 28.12 41.79 4.98
CA GLY A 226 28.78 43.04 4.71
C GLY A 226 30.24 43.03 5.18
#